data_1096353bfef61cc9027d36e46ed9bbc1
#
_entry.id   1096353bfef61cc9027d36e46ed9bbc1
#
_cell.length_a   1.000
_cell.length_b   1.000
_cell.length_c   1.000
_cell.angle_alpha   90.00
_cell.angle_beta   90.00
_cell.angle_gamma   90.00
#
_symmetry.space_group_name_H-M   'P 1'
#
loop_
_entity.id
_entity.type
_entity.pdbx_description
1 polymer ?
#
loop_
_entity_poly.entity_id
_entity_poly.type
_entity_poly.pdbx_seq_one_letter_code
_entity_poly.pdbx_strand_id
1 'polypeptide(L)'
;PSVKHLEWCDEVSKDIEQVWAKKDTIDFENYKRYNEEVVVAFTSIEKHGVKVVDNICDIFDIRVNKHISDGKLYSNYNLTTSTGRPSNAFGTVNFAALNNAQRRAFVPKNDLLVEYDYDAYHLRLIGDFIGYKFPQASVHEYLASFYGSTYEESKQITFKLLYGGISDKIAKSIPFFRKIKDY
;
A
#
# COMPACT_ATOMS: atom_id res chain seq x y z
N PRO A 1 26.46 -6.85 26.60
CA PRO A 1 25.19 -7.09 25.94
C PRO A 1 24.23 -7.79 26.89
N SER A 2 22.96 -7.38 26.93
CA SER A 2 21.96 -8.11 27.71
C SER A 2 21.68 -9.47 27.07
N VAL A 3 21.19 -10.44 27.86
CA VAL A 3 20.79 -11.76 27.35
C VAL A 3 19.82 -11.62 26.17
N LYS A 4 18.85 -10.72 26.26
CA LYS A 4 17.90 -10.42 25.18
C LYS A 4 18.56 -9.92 23.89
N HIS A 5 19.67 -9.20 23.99
CA HIS A 5 20.40 -8.74 22.80
C HIS A 5 21.10 -9.90 22.09
N LEU A 6 21.65 -10.85 22.85
CA LEU A 6 22.28 -12.04 22.29
C LEU A 6 21.24 -12.97 21.64
N GLU A 7 20.10 -13.19 22.31
CA GLU A 7 18.97 -13.95 21.74
C GLU A 7 18.49 -13.35 20.41
N TRP A 8 18.35 -12.02 20.34
CA TRP A 8 17.99 -11.33 19.11
C TRP A 8 19.05 -11.49 18.01
N CYS A 9 20.34 -11.42 18.35
CA CYS A 9 21.41 -11.66 17.39
C CYS A 9 21.38 -13.09 16.82
N ASP A 10 21.08 -14.07 17.66
CA ASP A 10 20.97 -15.48 17.26
C ASP A 10 19.76 -15.72 16.34
N GLU A 11 18.61 -15.07 16.61
CA GLU A 11 17.43 -15.12 15.74
C GLU A 11 17.73 -14.49 14.37
N VAL A 12 18.32 -13.30 14.34
CA VAL A 12 18.69 -12.62 13.09
C VAL A 12 19.69 -13.45 12.29
N SER A 13 20.67 -14.09 12.95
CA SER A 13 21.63 -14.96 12.27
C SER A 13 20.95 -16.16 11.61
N LYS A 14 20.00 -16.80 12.30
CA LYS A 14 19.22 -17.92 11.73
C LYS A 14 18.36 -17.47 10.52
N ASP A 15 17.75 -16.31 10.61
CA ASP A 15 16.95 -15.75 9.50
C ASP A 15 17.85 -15.47 8.28
N ILE A 16 19.03 -14.89 8.49
CA ILE A 16 20.02 -14.67 7.43
C ILE A 16 20.44 -16.00 6.79
N GLU A 17 20.73 -17.01 7.59
CA GLU A 17 21.09 -18.34 7.08
C GLU A 17 19.98 -18.97 6.25
N GLN A 18 18.72 -18.85 6.67
CA GLN A 18 17.56 -19.34 5.92
C GLN A 18 17.39 -18.63 4.58
N VAL A 19 17.54 -17.29 4.55
CA VAL A 19 17.51 -16.51 3.31
C VAL A 19 18.66 -16.91 2.39
N TRP A 20 19.88 -17.04 2.95
CA TRP A 20 21.07 -17.42 2.20
C TRP A 20 20.98 -18.83 1.61
N ALA A 21 20.36 -19.76 2.32
CA ALA A 21 20.11 -21.11 1.80
C ALA A 21 19.19 -21.12 0.58
N LYS A 22 18.36 -20.09 0.41
CA LYS A 22 17.45 -19.93 -0.74
C LYS A 22 17.98 -19.01 -1.83
N LYS A 23 19.23 -18.54 -1.72
CA LYS A 23 19.81 -17.54 -2.63
C LYS A 23 19.69 -17.92 -4.13
N ASP A 24 19.86 -19.19 -4.45
CA ASP A 24 19.82 -19.66 -5.85
C ASP A 24 18.38 -19.69 -6.43
N THR A 25 17.36 -19.48 -5.60
CA THR A 25 15.97 -19.38 -6.04
C THR A 25 15.50 -17.93 -6.23
N ILE A 26 16.36 -16.96 -5.90
CA ILE A 26 16.06 -15.53 -5.98
C ILE A 26 16.72 -14.97 -7.23
N ASP A 27 15.93 -14.32 -8.08
CA ASP A 27 16.46 -13.51 -9.18
C ASP A 27 17.07 -12.22 -8.63
N PHE A 28 18.33 -12.30 -8.18
CA PHE A 28 19.05 -11.18 -7.58
C PHE A 28 19.24 -10.01 -8.53
N GLU A 29 19.41 -10.24 -9.82
CA GLU A 29 19.60 -9.18 -10.80
C GLU A 29 18.32 -8.37 -10.99
N ASN A 30 17.17 -9.04 -11.08
CA ASN A 30 15.88 -8.37 -11.17
C ASN A 30 15.52 -7.67 -9.86
N TYR A 31 15.79 -8.31 -8.72
CA TYR A 31 15.60 -7.72 -7.40
C TYR A 31 16.47 -6.45 -7.22
N LYS A 32 17.75 -6.50 -7.59
CA LYS A 32 18.68 -5.38 -7.52
C LYS A 32 18.20 -4.22 -8.38
N ARG A 33 17.89 -4.47 -9.65
CA ARG A 33 17.37 -3.44 -10.57
C ARG A 33 16.11 -2.78 -10.02
N TYR A 34 15.14 -3.57 -9.57
CA TYR A 34 13.91 -3.06 -8.99
C TYR A 34 14.17 -2.17 -7.77
N ASN A 35 15.03 -2.60 -6.84
CA ASN A 35 15.34 -1.82 -5.66
C ASN A 35 16.09 -0.52 -5.99
N GLU A 36 17.03 -0.55 -6.93
CA GLU A 36 17.74 0.65 -7.38
C GLU A 36 16.76 1.68 -7.96
N GLU A 37 15.85 1.27 -8.84
CA GLU A 37 14.82 2.14 -9.42
C GLU A 37 13.88 2.71 -8.35
N VAL A 38 13.41 1.89 -7.42
CA VAL A 38 12.53 2.29 -6.32
C VAL A 38 13.23 3.26 -5.38
N VAL A 39 14.46 2.99 -4.98
CA VAL A 39 15.26 3.88 -4.12
C VAL A 39 15.47 5.24 -4.77
N VAL A 40 15.80 5.28 -6.05
CA VAL A 40 15.98 6.54 -6.80
C VAL A 40 14.66 7.32 -6.85
N ALA A 41 13.55 6.66 -7.15
CA ALA A 41 12.23 7.31 -7.21
C ALA A 41 11.84 7.89 -5.85
N PHE A 42 11.92 7.12 -4.77
CA PHE A 42 11.56 7.61 -3.43
C PHE A 42 12.52 8.65 -2.89
N THR A 43 13.81 8.54 -3.16
CA THR A 43 14.78 9.60 -2.83
C THR A 43 14.43 10.92 -3.54
N SER A 44 13.97 10.85 -4.78
CA SER A 44 13.48 12.02 -5.51
C SER A 44 12.23 12.61 -4.86
N ILE A 45 11.25 11.78 -4.50
CA ILE A 45 10.02 12.20 -3.82
C ILE A 45 10.34 12.89 -2.49
N GLU A 46 11.19 12.28 -1.67
CA GLU A 46 11.61 12.80 -0.37
C GLU A 46 12.30 14.18 -0.49
N LYS A 47 13.15 14.36 -1.49
CA LYS A 47 13.85 15.64 -1.73
C LYS A 47 12.94 16.75 -2.23
N HIS A 48 11.89 16.43 -2.98
CA HIS A 48 11.02 17.45 -3.57
C HIS A 48 10.05 18.05 -2.55
N GLY A 49 9.56 17.28 -1.60
CA GLY A 49 8.50 17.68 -0.69
C GLY A 49 7.21 18.04 -1.43
N VAL A 50 6.17 18.35 -0.69
CA VAL A 50 4.86 18.77 -1.23
C VAL A 50 4.54 20.16 -0.70
N LYS A 51 4.19 21.10 -1.59
CA LYS A 51 3.81 22.46 -1.21
C LYS A 51 2.54 22.44 -0.36
N VAL A 52 2.52 23.23 0.72
CA VAL A 52 1.42 23.27 1.67
C VAL A 52 0.91 24.70 1.87
N VAL A 53 -0.32 24.83 2.38
CA VAL A 53 -0.90 26.12 2.78
C VAL A 53 -0.23 26.65 4.04
N ASP A 54 -0.28 27.98 4.25
CA ASP A 54 0.36 28.63 5.41
C ASP A 54 -0.24 28.20 6.75
N ASN A 55 -1.54 27.89 6.77
CA ASN A 55 -2.26 27.45 7.97
C ASN A 55 -2.33 25.92 8.10
N ILE A 56 -1.35 25.20 7.61
CA ILE A 56 -1.31 23.72 7.65
C ILE A 56 -1.47 23.17 9.08
N CYS A 57 -1.02 23.91 10.10
CA CYS A 57 -1.13 23.49 11.49
C CYS A 57 -2.55 23.45 12.02
N ASP A 58 -3.49 24.17 11.39
CA ASP A 58 -4.91 24.11 11.70
C ASP A 58 -5.56 22.81 11.18
N ILE A 59 -4.93 22.18 10.21
CA ILE A 59 -5.40 20.98 9.53
C ILE A 59 -4.72 19.72 10.09
N PHE A 60 -3.46 19.86 10.47
CA PHE A 60 -2.64 18.79 11.04
C PHE A 60 -2.25 19.10 12.48
N ASP A 61 -1.88 18.07 13.25
CA ASP A 61 -1.26 18.22 14.54
C ASP A 61 0.04 19.07 14.43
N ILE A 62 0.27 19.94 15.42
CA ILE A 62 1.44 20.84 15.48
C ILE A 62 2.78 20.10 15.29
N ARG A 63 2.83 18.81 15.57
CA ARG A 63 4.02 17.98 15.36
C ARG A 63 4.49 17.92 13.92
N VAL A 64 3.62 18.28 12.97
CA VAL A 64 3.97 18.31 11.53
C VAL A 64 4.99 19.39 11.21
N ASN A 65 5.06 20.46 12.03
CA ASN A 65 5.94 21.62 11.80
C ASN A 65 7.42 21.25 11.62
N LYS A 66 7.90 20.24 12.33
CA LYS A 66 9.29 19.79 12.21
C LYS A 66 9.65 19.23 10.84
N HIS A 67 8.65 18.91 10.03
CA HIS A 67 8.80 18.37 8.68
C HIS A 67 8.53 19.41 7.59
N ILE A 68 8.28 20.67 7.98
CA ILE A 68 8.01 21.77 7.03
C ILE A 68 9.26 22.62 6.89
N SER A 69 9.68 22.86 5.66
CA SER A 69 10.73 23.80 5.27
C SER A 69 10.35 24.47 3.96
N ASP A 70 10.55 25.78 3.87
CA ASP A 70 10.30 26.59 2.67
C ASP A 70 8.89 26.40 2.07
N GLY A 71 7.86 26.32 2.94
CA GLY A 71 6.47 26.12 2.53
C GLY A 71 6.17 24.75 1.93
N LYS A 72 7.03 23.78 2.19
CA LYS A 72 6.84 22.39 1.75
C LYS A 72 6.90 21.45 2.96
N LEU A 73 6.05 20.43 2.91
CA LEU A 73 6.05 19.31 3.82
C LEU A 73 6.88 18.18 3.22
N TYR A 74 7.79 17.66 4.02
CA TYR A 74 8.65 16.53 3.68
C TYR A 74 8.25 15.30 4.48
N SER A 75 8.39 14.15 3.88
CA SER A 75 8.17 12.86 4.54
C SER A 75 9.21 11.87 4.06
N ASN A 76 9.60 10.95 4.92
CA ASN A 76 10.53 9.87 4.58
C ASN A 76 9.74 8.57 4.41
N TYR A 77 10.30 7.67 3.60
CA TYR A 77 9.67 6.40 3.31
C TYR A 77 10.50 5.22 3.80
N ASN A 78 9.79 4.24 4.34
CA ASN A 78 10.35 2.91 4.60
C ASN A 78 10.06 2.03 3.39
N LEU A 79 11.12 1.63 2.69
CA LEU A 79 11.03 0.77 1.51
C LEU A 79 11.12 -0.73 1.86
N THR A 80 11.63 -1.06 3.05
CA THR A 80 11.78 -2.42 3.55
C THR A 80 10.59 -2.81 4.41
N THR A 81 9.49 -3.16 3.78
CA THR A 81 8.29 -3.66 4.46
C THR A 81 8.07 -5.13 4.12
N SER A 82 7.44 -5.88 5.01
CA SER A 82 7.15 -7.31 4.82
C SER A 82 6.31 -7.62 3.56
N THR A 83 5.55 -6.65 3.09
CA THR A 83 4.70 -6.78 1.90
C THR A 83 5.33 -6.20 0.64
N GLY A 84 6.52 -5.58 0.73
CA GLY A 84 7.14 -4.83 -0.35
C GLY A 84 6.44 -3.49 -0.70
N ARG A 85 5.35 -3.13 0.00
CA ARG A 85 4.65 -1.86 -0.21
C ARG A 85 5.33 -0.75 0.59
N PRO A 86 5.89 0.29 -0.05
CA PRO A 86 6.48 1.42 0.67
C PRO A 86 5.49 2.06 1.65
N SER A 87 5.96 2.44 2.81
CA SER A 87 5.17 3.16 3.82
C SER A 87 5.91 4.39 4.30
N ASN A 88 5.19 5.39 4.80
CA ASN A 88 5.84 6.53 5.42
C ASN A 88 6.55 6.11 6.72
N ALA A 89 7.74 6.64 6.94
CA ALA A 89 8.52 6.35 8.14
C ALA A 89 7.81 6.89 9.40
N PHE A 90 8.05 6.22 10.52
CA PHE A 90 7.43 6.58 11.79
C PHE A 90 7.75 8.03 12.18
N GLY A 91 6.72 8.76 12.62
CA GLY A 91 6.83 10.17 13.02
C GLY A 91 6.79 11.16 11.87
N THR A 92 6.66 10.72 10.63
CA THR A 92 6.41 11.57 9.46
C THR A 92 4.94 11.53 9.05
N VAL A 93 4.52 12.40 8.12
CA VAL A 93 3.14 12.40 7.60
C VAL A 93 2.94 11.22 6.66
N ASN A 94 1.91 10.43 6.94
CA ASN A 94 1.50 9.34 6.04
C ASN A 94 0.58 9.88 4.95
N PHE A 95 1.12 10.21 3.79
CA PHE A 95 0.37 10.75 2.66
C PHE A 95 -0.72 9.79 2.15
N ALA A 96 -0.49 8.47 2.25
CA ALA A 96 -1.45 7.47 1.79
C ALA A 96 -2.69 7.36 2.70
N ALA A 97 -2.59 7.78 3.97
CA ALA A 97 -3.66 7.72 4.95
C ALA A 97 -4.43 9.04 5.14
N LEU A 98 -4.15 10.05 4.33
CA LEU A 98 -4.79 11.35 4.45
C LEU A 98 -6.27 11.29 4.07
N ASN A 99 -7.12 11.84 4.92
CA ASN A 99 -8.53 12.06 4.59
C ASN A 99 -8.73 13.31 3.71
N ASN A 100 -9.93 13.47 3.17
CA ASN A 100 -10.24 14.59 2.25
C ASN A 100 -10.05 15.98 2.88
N ALA A 101 -10.28 16.13 4.19
CA ALA A 101 -10.06 17.41 4.87
C ALA A 101 -8.56 17.74 4.95
N GLN A 102 -7.73 16.75 5.28
CA GLN A 102 -6.28 16.90 5.35
C GLN A 102 -5.65 17.14 3.97
N ARG A 103 -6.19 16.55 2.91
CA ARG A 103 -5.70 16.78 1.53
C ARG A 103 -5.82 18.23 1.08
N ARG A 104 -6.71 19.02 1.66
CA ARG A 104 -6.83 20.46 1.39
C ARG A 104 -5.62 21.28 1.84
N ALA A 105 -4.75 20.72 2.68
CA ALA A 105 -3.51 21.36 3.08
C ALA A 105 -2.46 21.43 1.96
N PHE A 106 -2.63 20.67 0.88
CA PHE A 106 -1.68 20.57 -0.20
C PHE A 106 -2.07 21.48 -1.36
N VAL A 107 -1.05 22.17 -1.88
CA VAL A 107 -1.21 23.13 -3.00
C VAL A 107 -0.45 22.59 -4.20
N PRO A 108 -1.02 22.63 -5.41
CA PRO A 108 -0.29 22.23 -6.61
C PRO A 108 0.89 23.16 -6.86
N LYS A 109 1.98 22.61 -7.39
CA LYS A 109 3.11 23.40 -7.85
C LYS A 109 2.73 24.29 -9.04
N ASN A 110 1.88 23.75 -9.91
CA ASN A 110 1.35 24.41 -11.10
C ASN A 110 -0.15 24.67 -10.90
N ASP A 111 -0.99 24.24 -11.82
CA ASP A 111 -2.42 24.58 -11.81
C ASP A 111 -3.27 23.54 -11.07
N LEU A 112 -2.82 22.27 -11.01
CA LEU A 112 -3.62 21.19 -10.43
C LEU A 112 -2.75 20.08 -9.82
N LEU A 113 -3.36 19.35 -8.87
CA LEU A 113 -2.87 18.06 -8.40
C LEU A 113 -3.63 16.96 -9.15
N VAL A 114 -2.90 15.96 -9.62
CA VAL A 114 -3.48 14.80 -10.31
C VAL A 114 -3.28 13.57 -9.43
N GLU A 115 -4.37 12.87 -9.15
CA GLU A 115 -4.34 11.59 -8.44
C GLU A 115 -4.51 10.46 -9.46
N TYR A 116 -3.58 9.50 -9.41
CA TYR A 116 -3.66 8.26 -10.17
C TYR A 116 -3.78 7.10 -9.20
N ASP A 117 -4.81 6.28 -9.36
CA ASP A 117 -4.99 5.07 -8.59
C ASP A 117 -5.47 3.93 -9.48
N TYR A 118 -5.14 2.70 -9.10
CA TYR A 118 -5.64 1.51 -9.77
C TYR A 118 -7.01 1.12 -9.20
N ASP A 119 -8.01 1.00 -10.08
CA ASP A 119 -9.30 0.45 -9.65
C ASP A 119 -9.14 -0.98 -9.15
N ALA A 120 -9.43 -1.19 -7.86
CA ALA A 120 -9.45 -2.49 -7.20
C ALA A 120 -8.20 -3.37 -7.48
N TYR A 121 -7.00 -2.79 -7.39
CA TYR A 121 -5.72 -3.42 -7.75
C TYR A 121 -5.59 -4.87 -7.26
N HIS A 122 -5.84 -5.12 -5.97
CA HIS A 122 -5.71 -6.48 -5.39
C HIS A 122 -6.67 -7.48 -6.04
N LEU A 123 -7.91 -7.07 -6.31
CA LEU A 123 -8.91 -7.95 -6.92
C LEU A 123 -8.54 -8.28 -8.37
N ARG A 124 -8.02 -7.31 -9.10
CA ARG A 124 -7.54 -7.52 -10.47
C ARG A 124 -6.32 -8.43 -10.52
N LEU A 125 -5.39 -8.24 -9.58
CA LEU A 125 -4.22 -9.11 -9.45
C LEU A 125 -4.62 -10.56 -9.12
N ILE A 126 -5.52 -10.76 -8.15
CA ILE A 126 -6.08 -12.09 -7.85
C ILE A 126 -6.80 -12.65 -9.08
N GLY A 127 -7.60 -11.82 -9.76
CA GLY A 127 -8.29 -12.21 -10.99
C GLY A 127 -7.33 -12.72 -12.04
N ASP A 128 -6.22 -12.03 -12.26
CA ASP A 128 -5.18 -12.43 -13.21
C ASP A 128 -4.56 -13.78 -12.83
N PHE A 129 -4.21 -13.96 -11.56
CA PHE A 129 -3.68 -15.21 -11.03
C PHE A 129 -4.61 -16.43 -11.26
N ILE A 130 -5.90 -16.25 -11.04
CA ILE A 130 -6.90 -17.33 -11.17
C ILE A 130 -7.54 -17.41 -12.58
N GLY A 131 -7.06 -16.60 -13.52
CA GLY A 131 -7.60 -16.53 -14.87
C GLY A 131 -9.06 -16.00 -14.93
N TYR A 132 -9.41 -15.05 -14.05
CA TYR A 132 -10.72 -14.40 -14.01
C TYR A 132 -10.66 -12.95 -14.47
N LYS A 133 -11.41 -12.60 -15.51
CA LYS A 133 -11.54 -11.23 -16.00
C LYS A 133 -12.86 -10.61 -15.54
N PHE A 134 -12.78 -9.50 -14.84
CA PHE A 134 -13.97 -8.75 -14.47
C PHE A 134 -14.63 -8.14 -15.72
N PRO A 135 -15.96 -8.30 -15.88
CA PRO A 135 -16.65 -7.86 -17.09
C PRO A 135 -16.89 -6.36 -17.16
N GLN A 136 -16.74 -5.65 -16.04
CA GLN A 136 -16.97 -4.21 -15.93
C GLN A 136 -15.68 -3.45 -15.58
N ALA A 137 -15.62 -2.17 -15.92
CA ALA A 137 -14.50 -1.30 -15.59
C ALA A 137 -14.35 -1.14 -14.07
N SER A 138 -15.45 -0.98 -13.33
CA SER A 138 -15.45 -0.91 -11.87
C SER A 138 -15.72 -2.29 -11.26
N VAL A 139 -14.70 -2.85 -10.60
CA VAL A 139 -14.78 -4.15 -9.94
C VAL A 139 -15.74 -4.13 -8.75
N HIS A 140 -15.71 -3.05 -7.97
CA HIS A 140 -16.58 -2.95 -6.79
C HIS A 140 -18.05 -2.72 -7.15
N GLU A 141 -18.36 -2.02 -8.24
CA GLU A 141 -19.74 -1.93 -8.76
C GLU A 141 -20.25 -3.28 -9.25
N TYR A 142 -19.40 -4.00 -9.97
CA TYR A 142 -19.73 -5.36 -10.39
C TYR A 142 -20.05 -6.26 -9.20
N LEU A 143 -19.22 -6.26 -8.16
CA LEU A 143 -19.46 -7.07 -6.95
C LEU A 143 -20.67 -6.56 -6.14
N ALA A 144 -20.88 -5.25 -6.07
CA ALA A 144 -22.03 -4.63 -5.42
C ALA A 144 -23.36 -5.17 -5.97
N SER A 145 -23.43 -5.43 -7.27
CA SER A 145 -24.63 -5.99 -7.91
C SER A 145 -25.01 -7.39 -7.35
N PHE A 146 -24.04 -8.18 -6.93
CA PHE A 146 -24.27 -9.48 -6.29
C PHE A 146 -24.64 -9.37 -4.81
N TYR A 147 -24.10 -8.35 -4.14
CA TYR A 147 -24.37 -8.14 -2.72
C TYR A 147 -25.68 -7.40 -2.46
N GLY A 148 -26.22 -6.71 -3.46
CA GLY A 148 -27.33 -5.77 -3.29
C GLY A 148 -26.93 -4.57 -2.41
N SER A 149 -25.69 -4.10 -2.53
CA SER A 149 -25.10 -3.08 -1.68
C SER A 149 -24.58 -1.89 -2.49
N THR A 150 -24.19 -0.83 -1.80
CA THR A 150 -23.51 0.31 -2.39
C THR A 150 -22.06 -0.03 -2.76
N TYR A 151 -21.43 0.82 -3.55
CA TYR A 151 -20.00 0.71 -3.90
C TYR A 151 -19.09 0.65 -2.67
N GLU A 152 -19.31 1.52 -1.68
CA GLU A 152 -18.49 1.56 -0.46
C GLU A 152 -18.71 0.33 0.43
N GLU A 153 -19.94 -0.11 0.57
CA GLU A 153 -20.23 -1.36 1.28
C GLU A 153 -19.63 -2.58 0.57
N SER A 154 -19.67 -2.59 -0.76
CA SER A 154 -19.07 -3.65 -1.57
C SER A 154 -17.56 -3.79 -1.29
N LYS A 155 -16.83 -2.69 -1.17
CA LYS A 155 -15.41 -2.72 -0.76
C LYS A 155 -15.21 -3.45 0.55
N GLN A 156 -15.97 -3.04 1.58
CA GLN A 156 -15.85 -3.62 2.92
C GLN A 156 -16.22 -5.12 2.93
N ILE A 157 -17.32 -5.47 2.28
CA ILE A 157 -17.78 -6.87 2.18
C ILE A 157 -16.71 -7.72 1.47
N THR A 158 -16.20 -7.24 0.34
CA THR A 158 -15.21 -7.96 -0.47
C THR A 158 -13.92 -8.22 0.31
N PHE A 159 -13.37 -7.22 0.97
CA PHE A 159 -12.16 -7.41 1.79
C PHE A 159 -12.41 -8.34 2.98
N LYS A 160 -13.57 -8.22 3.63
CA LYS A 160 -13.95 -9.14 4.71
C LYS A 160 -14.02 -10.60 4.24
N LEU A 161 -14.54 -10.85 3.04
CA LEU A 161 -14.59 -12.18 2.45
C LEU A 161 -13.20 -12.71 2.09
N LEU A 162 -12.34 -11.88 1.50
CA LEU A 162 -10.98 -12.28 1.14
C LEU A 162 -10.12 -12.65 2.35
N TYR A 163 -10.22 -11.88 3.43
CA TYR A 163 -9.40 -12.10 4.63
C TYR A 163 -10.07 -12.98 5.69
N GLY A 164 -11.40 -13.01 5.73
CA GLY A 164 -12.17 -13.76 6.73
C GLY A 164 -12.68 -15.13 6.25
N GLY A 165 -12.45 -15.45 4.97
CA GLY A 165 -12.87 -16.70 4.35
C GLY A 165 -14.16 -16.62 3.53
N ILE A 166 -14.19 -17.38 2.46
CA ILE A 166 -15.28 -17.43 1.48
C ILE A 166 -16.17 -18.64 1.76
N SER A 167 -17.42 -18.40 2.15
CA SER A 167 -18.39 -19.48 2.35
C SER A 167 -18.82 -20.10 1.01
N ASP A 168 -19.28 -21.37 1.06
CA ASP A 168 -19.79 -22.06 -0.14
C ASP A 168 -20.98 -21.35 -0.78
N LYS A 169 -21.83 -20.72 0.03
CA LYS A 169 -22.96 -19.93 -0.46
C LYS A 169 -22.50 -18.77 -1.33
N ILE A 170 -21.49 -18.02 -0.88
CA ILE A 170 -20.89 -16.90 -1.63
C ILE A 170 -20.18 -17.39 -2.89
N ALA A 171 -19.40 -18.46 -2.78
CA ALA A 171 -18.72 -19.04 -3.94
C ALA A 171 -19.69 -19.52 -5.02
N LYS A 172 -20.84 -20.08 -4.64
CA LYS A 172 -21.87 -20.49 -5.62
C LYS A 172 -22.53 -19.32 -6.33
N SER A 173 -22.70 -18.18 -5.67
CA SER A 173 -23.44 -17.03 -6.22
C SER A 173 -22.54 -16.05 -7.00
N ILE A 174 -21.25 -15.97 -6.70
CA ILE A 174 -20.34 -14.99 -7.30
C ILE A 174 -19.22 -15.70 -8.05
N PRO A 175 -19.15 -15.59 -9.40
CA PRO A 175 -18.19 -16.32 -10.22
C PRO A 175 -16.72 -16.07 -9.83
N PHE A 176 -16.37 -14.86 -9.44
CA PHE A 176 -15.02 -14.54 -8.96
C PHE A 176 -14.62 -15.35 -7.73
N PHE A 177 -15.48 -15.41 -6.71
CA PHE A 177 -15.21 -16.18 -5.50
C PHE A 177 -15.26 -17.70 -5.71
N ARG A 178 -16.03 -18.16 -6.69
CA ARG A 178 -16.00 -19.56 -7.12
C ARG A 178 -14.61 -19.90 -7.66
N LYS A 179 -14.10 -19.10 -8.55
CA LYS A 179 -12.77 -19.29 -9.13
C LYS A 179 -11.66 -19.29 -8.07
N ILE A 180 -11.75 -18.44 -7.04
CA ILE A 180 -10.81 -18.46 -5.92
C ILE A 180 -10.85 -19.79 -5.15
N LYS A 181 -12.03 -20.36 -4.95
CA LYS A 181 -12.16 -21.64 -4.25
C LYS A 181 -11.68 -22.84 -5.07
N ASP A 182 -11.81 -22.75 -6.39
CA ASP A 182 -11.39 -23.80 -7.32
C ASP A 182 -9.88 -23.79 -7.58
N TYR A 183 -9.17 -22.69 -7.22
CA TYR A 183 -7.73 -22.51 -7.31
C TYR A 183 -7.02 -23.12 -6.12
#